data_52c1a0057ae54846b23e5eda29e92905
#
_entry.id   52c1a0057ae54846b23e5eda29e92905
#
_cell.length_a   1.000
_cell.length_b   1.000
_cell.length_c   1.000
_cell.angle_alpha   90.00
_cell.angle_beta   90.00
_cell.angle_gamma   90.00
#
_symmetry.space_group_name_H-M   'P 1'
#
loop_
_entity.id
_entity.type
_entity.pdbx_description
1 polymer ?
#
loop_
_entity_poly.entity_id
_entity_poly.type
_entity_poly.pdbx_seq_one_letter_code
_entity_poly.pdbx_strand_id
1 'polypeptide(L)'
;ATKSKPLLEGVKDRLPRGSKAKLLFSNVTQFIPANCEPNNIDVLLVDEAHRISNSANNQYTPTDKRTNLTQIQTIVQAAKISVFFIDDKQAIRSVEIGSSQLIRECAKEYNADIAEVELKSQFRCNGSDNYLDWLEQVIYNEPVKSSFKEDEFDFKIFDDPQTLYDEIKRKDSIDGQSARLTAGFCWPWSSSLDENGDFVKD
;
A
#
# COMPACT_ATOMS: atom_id res chain seq x y z
N ALA A 1 6.96 1.56 9.32
CA ALA A 1 7.48 0.70 8.24
C ALA A 1 6.44 0.50 7.14
N THR A 2 6.86 0.19 5.94
CA THR A 2 5.96 -0.09 4.82
C THR A 2 6.63 -1.02 3.82
N LYS A 3 5.83 -1.74 3.01
CA LYS A 3 6.32 -2.47 1.83
C LYS A 3 6.36 -1.60 0.57
N SER A 4 5.79 -0.40 0.60
CA SER A 4 5.78 0.51 -0.53
C SER A 4 7.15 1.18 -0.69
N LYS A 5 7.98 0.65 -1.59
CA LYS A 5 9.30 1.23 -1.91
C LYS A 5 9.19 2.67 -2.43
N PRO A 6 8.28 3.01 -3.36
CA PRO A 6 8.12 4.39 -3.83
C PRO A 6 7.74 5.38 -2.72
N LEU A 7 6.85 4.97 -1.80
CA LEU A 7 6.51 5.80 -0.64
C LEU A 7 7.71 6.03 0.26
N LEU A 8 8.47 4.97 0.56
CA LEU A 8 9.64 5.02 1.41
C LEU A 8 10.73 5.95 0.83
N GLU A 9 11.00 5.83 -0.45
CA GLU A 9 11.95 6.67 -1.18
C GLU A 9 11.45 8.13 -1.24
N GLY A 10 10.21 8.35 -1.64
CA GLY A 10 9.63 9.69 -1.74
C GLY A 10 9.61 10.47 -0.42
N VAL A 11 9.37 9.79 0.71
CA VAL A 11 9.48 10.43 2.03
C VAL A 11 10.94 10.75 2.37
N LYS A 12 11.86 9.79 2.14
CA LYS A 12 13.28 10.00 2.45
C LYS A 12 13.91 11.09 1.61
N ASP A 13 13.50 11.28 0.38
CA ASP A 13 14.01 12.30 -0.54
C ASP A 13 13.58 13.71 -0.12
N ARG A 14 12.40 13.85 0.49
CA ARG A 14 11.89 15.13 1.01
C ARG A 14 12.54 15.54 2.33
N LEU A 15 13.18 14.61 3.03
CA LEU A 15 13.88 14.92 4.28
C LEU A 15 15.29 15.47 3.99
N PRO A 16 15.79 16.42 4.78
CA PRO A 16 17.14 16.99 4.60
C PRO A 16 18.23 15.91 4.56
N ARG A 17 19.29 16.17 3.79
CA ARG A 17 20.47 15.29 3.76
C ARG A 17 21.05 15.13 5.17
N GLY A 18 21.34 13.89 5.59
CA GLY A 18 21.89 13.61 6.93
C GLY A 18 20.85 13.63 8.06
N SER A 19 19.58 13.88 7.77
CA SER A 19 18.54 13.85 8.80
C SER A 19 18.40 12.45 9.42
N LYS A 20 18.48 12.38 10.76
CA LYS A 20 18.20 11.17 11.52
C LYS A 20 16.75 10.68 11.34
N ALA A 21 15.82 11.56 10.98
CA ALA A 21 14.44 11.17 10.69
C ALA A 21 14.33 10.15 9.55
N LYS A 22 15.30 10.09 8.63
CA LYS A 22 15.33 9.05 7.58
C LYS A 22 15.42 7.64 8.14
N LEU A 23 16.02 7.46 9.30
CA LEU A 23 16.14 6.15 9.98
C LEU A 23 14.82 5.64 10.54
N LEU A 24 13.84 6.54 10.74
CA LEU A 24 12.50 6.17 11.20
C LEU A 24 11.67 5.48 10.11
N PHE A 25 12.09 5.61 8.83
CA PHE A 25 11.37 5.03 7.70
C PHE A 25 12.12 3.81 7.15
N SER A 26 11.51 2.65 7.26
CA SER A 26 12.13 1.37 6.88
C SER A 26 11.16 0.45 6.14
N ASN A 27 11.72 -0.51 5.43
CA ASN A 27 10.95 -1.61 4.87
C ASN A 27 10.67 -2.65 5.97
N VAL A 28 9.53 -3.33 5.89
CA VAL A 28 9.13 -4.38 6.86
C VAL A 28 10.13 -5.54 6.93
N THR A 29 10.94 -5.78 5.90
CA THR A 29 11.96 -6.83 5.88
C THR A 29 13.19 -6.53 6.76
N GLN A 30 13.28 -5.35 7.36
CA GLN A 30 14.37 -4.98 8.26
C GLN A 30 14.26 -5.61 9.65
N PHE A 31 13.06 -6.07 10.04
CA PHE A 31 12.77 -6.51 11.41
C PHE A 31 13.01 -8.01 11.65
N ILE A 32 13.81 -8.67 10.82
CA ILE A 32 14.23 -10.06 11.07
C ILE A 32 15.13 -10.12 12.32
N PRO A 33 15.11 -11.24 13.09
CA PRO A 33 15.88 -11.36 14.35
C PRO A 33 17.37 -11.06 14.21
N ALA A 34 17.97 -11.36 13.04
CA ALA A 34 19.37 -11.05 12.77
C ALA A 34 19.70 -9.55 12.67
N ASN A 35 18.68 -8.69 12.51
CA ASN A 35 18.87 -7.25 12.36
C ASN A 35 18.22 -6.44 13.49
N CYS A 36 17.28 -7.03 14.23
CA CYS A 36 16.52 -6.34 15.27
C CYS A 36 16.26 -7.28 16.46
N GLU A 37 16.78 -6.90 17.61
CA GLU A 37 16.53 -7.62 18.85
C GLU A 37 15.06 -7.47 19.27
N PRO A 38 14.48 -8.45 19.98
CA PRO A 38 13.12 -8.35 20.48
C PRO A 38 12.91 -7.12 21.36
N ASN A 39 11.77 -6.45 21.19
CA ASN A 39 11.38 -5.26 21.94
C ASN A 39 12.36 -4.06 21.86
N ASN A 40 13.22 -4.04 20.85
CA ASN A 40 14.20 -2.96 20.66
C ASN A 40 13.56 -1.64 20.18
N ILE A 41 12.35 -1.70 19.69
CA ILE A 41 11.57 -0.55 19.19
C ILE A 41 10.43 -0.28 20.16
N ASP A 42 10.27 0.97 20.62
CA ASP A 42 9.17 1.28 21.53
C ASP A 42 7.81 1.24 20.80
N VAL A 43 7.71 1.89 19.65
CA VAL A 43 6.49 1.90 18.82
C VAL A 43 6.85 1.70 17.34
N LEU A 44 6.27 0.70 16.72
CA LEU A 44 6.43 0.41 15.29
C LEU A 44 5.09 0.58 14.56
N LEU A 45 5.01 1.58 13.68
CA LEU A 45 3.87 1.81 12.81
C LEU A 45 4.08 1.07 11.49
N VAL A 46 3.12 0.25 11.09
CA VAL A 46 3.16 -0.54 9.86
C VAL A 46 2.03 -0.10 8.94
N ASP A 47 2.40 0.55 7.85
CA ASP A 47 1.47 1.00 6.83
C ASP A 47 1.28 -0.07 5.74
N GLU A 48 0.09 -0.13 5.13
CA GLU A 48 -0.27 -1.13 4.12
C GLU A 48 -0.07 -2.57 4.64
N ALA A 49 -0.55 -2.86 5.85
CA ALA A 49 -0.28 -4.13 6.51
C ALA A 49 -0.93 -5.34 5.80
N HIS A 50 -1.95 -5.14 4.96
CA HIS A 50 -2.51 -6.20 4.10
C HIS A 50 -1.47 -6.77 3.12
N ARG A 51 -0.39 -6.04 2.81
CA ARG A 51 0.68 -6.46 1.91
C ARG A 51 1.76 -7.31 2.57
N ILE A 52 1.66 -7.61 3.85
CA ILE A 52 2.61 -8.46 4.58
C ILE A 52 2.65 -9.87 3.97
N SER A 53 3.85 -10.45 3.90
CA SER A 53 4.08 -11.79 3.32
C SER A 53 4.24 -12.86 4.40
N ASN A 54 3.98 -14.11 4.02
CA ASN A 54 4.12 -15.28 4.89
C ASN A 54 5.59 -15.56 5.31
N SER A 55 6.57 -15.02 4.60
CA SER A 55 7.99 -15.16 4.95
C SER A 55 8.60 -13.81 5.24
N ALA A 56 9.35 -13.72 6.34
CA ALA A 56 10.16 -12.54 6.65
C ALA A 56 11.40 -12.43 5.75
N ASN A 57 11.82 -13.54 5.11
CA ASN A 57 12.93 -13.54 4.18
C ASN A 57 12.52 -13.01 2.80
N ASN A 58 13.45 -12.41 2.11
CA ASN A 58 13.34 -12.07 0.69
C ASN A 58 14.52 -12.71 -0.08
N GLN A 59 14.55 -12.54 -1.40
CA GLN A 59 15.59 -13.10 -2.26
C GLN A 59 17.01 -12.61 -1.92
N TYR A 60 17.14 -11.47 -1.25
CA TYR A 60 18.42 -10.87 -0.85
C TYR A 60 18.79 -11.18 0.61
N THR A 61 17.94 -11.89 1.35
CA THR A 61 18.27 -12.27 2.74
C THR A 61 19.40 -13.30 2.74
N PRO A 62 20.57 -12.98 3.32
CA PRO A 62 21.70 -13.92 3.43
C PRO A 62 21.26 -15.20 4.16
N THR A 63 21.86 -16.32 3.80
CA THR A 63 21.45 -17.64 4.33
C THR A 63 21.60 -17.75 5.83
N ASP A 64 22.64 -17.16 6.39
CA ASP A 64 22.93 -17.10 7.84
C ASP A 64 22.00 -16.19 8.63
N LYS A 65 21.25 -15.31 7.94
CA LYS A 65 20.27 -14.38 8.54
C LYS A 65 18.81 -14.81 8.33
N ARG A 66 18.58 -15.92 7.66
CA ARG A 66 17.23 -16.40 7.39
C ARG A 66 16.54 -16.86 8.68
N THR A 67 15.24 -16.65 8.70
CA THR A 67 14.36 -17.08 9.80
C THR A 67 13.16 -17.83 9.23
N ASN A 68 12.55 -18.69 10.04
CA ASN A 68 11.29 -19.36 9.70
C ASN A 68 10.05 -18.54 10.10
N LEU A 69 10.25 -17.34 10.65
CA LEU A 69 9.17 -16.47 11.07
C LEU A 69 8.49 -15.81 9.88
N THR A 70 7.21 -15.51 10.05
CA THR A 70 6.46 -14.64 9.16
C THR A 70 6.85 -13.17 9.38
N GLN A 71 6.50 -12.30 8.43
CA GLN A 71 6.72 -10.85 8.62
C GLN A 71 5.90 -10.29 9.78
N ILE A 72 4.69 -10.80 10.04
CA ILE A 72 3.89 -10.39 11.20
C ILE A 72 4.62 -10.73 12.49
N GLN A 73 5.12 -11.96 12.62
CA GLN A 73 5.85 -12.39 13.80
C GLN A 73 7.10 -11.55 14.04
N THR A 74 7.89 -11.27 13.01
CA THR A 74 9.09 -10.44 13.16
C THR A 74 8.78 -8.99 13.56
N ILE A 75 7.67 -8.44 13.10
CA ILE A 75 7.20 -7.10 13.47
C ILE A 75 6.74 -7.07 14.94
N VAL A 76 5.93 -8.05 15.35
CA VAL A 76 5.42 -8.15 16.72
C VAL A 76 6.56 -8.36 17.71
N GLN A 77 7.56 -9.17 17.36
CA GLN A 77 8.75 -9.36 18.20
C GLN A 77 9.64 -8.13 18.31
N ALA A 78 9.78 -7.35 17.23
CA ALA A 78 10.72 -6.24 17.16
C ALA A 78 10.32 -5.06 18.07
N ALA A 79 9.03 -4.90 18.38
CA ALA A 79 8.52 -3.70 19.04
C ALA A 79 7.69 -4.04 20.29
N LYS A 80 7.75 -3.14 21.28
CA LYS A 80 6.88 -3.19 22.46
C LYS A 80 5.43 -2.92 22.12
N ILE A 81 5.20 -2.01 21.14
CA ILE A 81 3.87 -1.69 20.59
C ILE A 81 3.97 -1.73 19.09
N SER A 82 3.15 -2.57 18.45
CA SER A 82 3.02 -2.63 16.99
C SER A 82 1.64 -2.13 16.56
N VAL A 83 1.60 -1.11 15.70
CA VAL A 83 0.36 -0.55 15.17
C VAL A 83 0.29 -0.89 13.67
N PHE A 84 -0.75 -1.60 13.27
CA PHE A 84 -0.98 -2.01 11.89
C PHE A 84 -2.12 -1.21 11.29
N PHE A 85 -1.82 -0.45 10.22
CA PHE A 85 -2.84 0.15 9.37
C PHE A 85 -3.16 -0.85 8.25
N ILE A 86 -4.37 -1.38 8.28
CA ILE A 86 -4.79 -2.48 7.42
C ILE A 86 -6.18 -2.24 6.85
N ASP A 87 -6.37 -2.71 5.63
CA ASP A 87 -7.65 -2.86 4.99
C ASP A 87 -7.74 -4.28 4.43
N ASP A 88 -8.57 -5.12 5.05
CA ASP A 88 -8.72 -6.52 4.68
C ASP A 88 -9.28 -6.72 3.25
N LYS A 89 -9.93 -5.67 2.69
CA LYS A 89 -10.46 -5.70 1.33
C LYS A 89 -9.41 -5.44 0.26
N GLN A 90 -8.21 -4.95 0.62
CA GLN A 90 -7.14 -4.59 -0.32
C GLN A 90 -6.09 -5.69 -0.55
N ALA A 91 -6.28 -6.89 -0.03
CA ALA A 91 -5.38 -8.01 -0.30
C ALA A 91 -5.56 -8.49 -1.76
N ILE A 92 -4.61 -8.13 -2.64
CA ILE A 92 -4.73 -8.36 -4.10
C ILE A 92 -3.86 -9.53 -4.56
N ARG A 93 -2.71 -9.77 -3.91
CA ARG A 93 -1.75 -10.80 -4.35
C ARG A 93 -1.82 -12.03 -3.47
N SER A 94 -1.76 -13.20 -4.06
CA SER A 94 -1.77 -14.49 -3.34
C SER A 94 -0.63 -14.66 -2.33
N VAL A 95 0.46 -13.91 -2.48
CA VAL A 95 1.61 -13.92 -1.55
C VAL A 95 1.46 -12.91 -0.41
N GLU A 96 0.48 -12.02 -0.49
CA GLU A 96 0.15 -11.02 0.53
C GLU A 96 -0.91 -11.63 1.45
N ILE A 97 -0.52 -11.94 2.66
CA ILE A 97 -1.34 -12.66 3.64
C ILE A 97 -1.82 -11.78 4.78
N GLY A 98 -1.43 -10.51 4.78
CA GLY A 98 -1.79 -9.59 5.86
C GLY A 98 -3.31 -9.49 5.99
N SER A 99 -3.82 -9.86 7.16
CA SER A 99 -5.22 -9.74 7.53
C SER A 99 -5.35 -9.41 9.01
N SER A 100 -6.43 -8.75 9.38
CA SER A 100 -6.75 -8.47 10.78
C SER A 100 -6.79 -9.76 11.62
N GLN A 101 -7.29 -10.84 11.04
CA GLN A 101 -7.33 -12.15 11.70
C GLN A 101 -5.93 -12.67 12.01
N LEU A 102 -5.02 -12.71 11.02
CA LEU A 102 -3.65 -13.21 11.22
C LEU A 102 -2.86 -12.34 12.20
N ILE A 103 -3.08 -11.02 12.22
CA ILE A 103 -2.47 -10.14 13.21
C ILE A 103 -2.95 -10.50 14.61
N ARG A 104 -4.26 -10.71 14.81
CA ARG A 104 -4.83 -11.14 16.09
C ARG A 104 -4.29 -12.51 16.55
N GLU A 105 -4.19 -13.47 15.64
CA GLU A 105 -3.65 -14.79 15.95
C GLU A 105 -2.19 -14.71 16.40
N CYS A 106 -1.38 -13.95 15.66
CA CYS A 106 0.01 -13.70 16.00
C CYS A 106 0.14 -12.98 17.36
N ALA A 107 -0.65 -11.94 17.61
CA ALA A 107 -0.62 -11.22 18.88
C ALA A 107 -0.93 -12.15 20.08
N LYS A 108 -1.90 -13.05 19.93
CA LYS A 108 -2.22 -14.08 20.94
C LYS A 108 -1.06 -15.06 21.17
N GLU A 109 -0.40 -15.50 20.09
CA GLU A 109 0.79 -16.37 20.18
C GLU A 109 1.90 -15.75 21.03
N TYR A 110 2.06 -14.43 20.94
CA TYR A 110 3.05 -13.67 21.72
C TYR A 110 2.50 -13.10 23.03
N ASN A 111 1.30 -13.47 23.47
CA ASN A 111 0.64 -12.96 24.67
C ASN A 111 0.56 -11.43 24.70
N ALA A 112 0.37 -10.80 23.55
CA ALA A 112 0.24 -9.35 23.46
C ALA A 112 -1.22 -8.91 23.68
N ASP A 113 -1.41 -7.78 24.33
CA ASP A 113 -2.71 -7.11 24.41
C ASP A 113 -3.11 -6.55 23.06
N ILE A 114 -4.40 -6.66 22.72
CA ILE A 114 -4.93 -6.24 21.42
C ILE A 114 -5.94 -5.12 21.63
N ALA A 115 -5.75 -4.02 20.90
CA ALA A 115 -6.74 -2.96 20.75
C ALA A 115 -7.03 -2.75 19.25
N GLU A 116 -8.30 -2.66 18.89
CA GLU A 116 -8.74 -2.45 17.50
C GLU A 116 -9.52 -1.14 17.41
N VAL A 117 -9.21 -0.35 16.39
CA VAL A 117 -9.89 0.91 16.09
C VAL A 117 -10.24 0.92 14.61
N GLU A 118 -11.49 1.16 14.30
CA GLU A 118 -11.97 1.34 12.95
C GLU A 118 -11.96 2.82 12.57
N LEU A 119 -11.29 3.13 11.44
CA LEU A 119 -11.28 4.48 10.87
C LEU A 119 -12.52 4.64 9.98
N LYS A 120 -13.51 5.38 10.45
CA LYS A 120 -14.78 5.59 9.73
C LYS A 120 -14.78 6.81 8.82
N SER A 121 -13.93 7.79 9.08
CA SER A 121 -13.92 9.04 8.32
C SER A 121 -13.15 8.88 7.02
N GLN A 122 -13.80 9.20 5.91
CA GLN A 122 -13.20 9.20 4.58
C GLN A 122 -12.87 10.65 4.15
N PHE A 123 -11.59 10.88 3.86
CA PHE A 123 -11.10 12.18 3.36
C PHE A 123 -10.68 12.13 1.88
N ARG A 124 -10.66 10.96 1.28
CA ARG A 124 -10.43 10.80 -0.16
C ARG A 124 -11.75 10.99 -0.92
N CYS A 125 -11.67 11.16 -2.21
CA CYS A 125 -12.84 11.29 -3.09
C CYS A 125 -13.82 12.38 -2.62
N ASN A 126 -13.32 13.53 -2.17
CA ASN A 126 -14.11 14.62 -1.57
C ASN A 126 -14.96 14.20 -0.36
N GLY A 127 -14.64 13.07 0.28
CA GLY A 127 -15.45 12.54 1.38
C GLY A 127 -16.79 11.94 0.96
N SER A 128 -16.97 11.61 -0.34
CA SER A 128 -18.21 11.01 -0.81
C SER A 128 -18.31 9.54 -0.41
N ASP A 129 -19.02 9.25 0.67
CA ASP A 129 -19.33 7.89 1.09
C ASP A 129 -20.17 7.16 0.04
N ASN A 130 -21.12 7.87 -0.59
CA ASN A 130 -21.99 7.30 -1.64
C ASN A 130 -21.19 6.78 -2.84
N TYR A 131 -20.14 7.51 -3.26
CA TYR A 131 -19.25 7.03 -4.34
C TYR A 131 -18.50 5.78 -3.94
N LEU A 132 -18.00 5.71 -2.71
CA LEU A 132 -17.25 4.56 -2.22
C LEU A 132 -18.14 3.32 -2.07
N ASP A 133 -19.33 3.48 -1.52
CA ASP A 133 -20.32 2.40 -1.42
C ASP A 133 -20.70 1.87 -2.80
N TRP A 134 -20.93 2.76 -3.76
CA TRP A 134 -21.18 2.37 -5.15
C TRP A 134 -20.00 1.62 -5.75
N LEU A 135 -18.78 2.13 -5.56
CA LEU A 135 -17.56 1.50 -6.07
C LEU A 135 -17.35 0.11 -5.50
N GLU A 136 -17.55 -0.07 -4.19
CA GLU A 136 -17.48 -1.39 -3.54
C GLU A 136 -18.49 -2.37 -4.15
N GLN A 137 -19.75 -1.96 -4.30
CA GLN A 137 -20.78 -2.79 -4.90
C GLN A 137 -20.42 -3.23 -6.33
N VAL A 138 -19.85 -2.32 -7.13
CA VAL A 138 -19.40 -2.64 -8.49
C VAL A 138 -18.20 -3.60 -8.48
N ILE A 139 -17.18 -3.34 -7.67
CA ILE A 139 -15.95 -4.16 -7.61
C ILE A 139 -16.24 -5.58 -7.11
N TYR A 140 -17.10 -5.71 -6.10
CA TYR A 140 -17.44 -7.03 -5.53
C TYR A 140 -18.65 -7.69 -6.18
N ASN A 141 -19.14 -7.14 -7.31
CA ASN A 141 -20.28 -7.65 -8.05
C ASN A 141 -21.54 -7.81 -7.17
N GLU A 142 -21.75 -6.89 -6.27
CA GLU A 142 -22.95 -6.83 -5.43
C GLU A 142 -24.08 -6.06 -6.14
N PRO A 143 -25.35 -6.24 -5.73
CA PRO A 143 -26.44 -5.43 -6.27
C PRO A 143 -26.22 -3.93 -5.96
N VAL A 144 -26.08 -3.12 -7.01
CA VAL A 144 -25.85 -1.68 -6.86
C VAL A 144 -27.10 -1.01 -6.30
N LYS A 145 -27.00 -0.50 -5.08
CA LYS A 145 -28.06 0.23 -4.35
C LYS A 145 -27.67 1.68 -4.10
N SER A 146 -26.37 1.96 -4.03
CA SER A 146 -25.85 3.30 -3.81
C SER A 146 -25.74 4.06 -5.13
N SER A 147 -25.99 5.35 -5.11
CA SER A 147 -25.76 6.28 -6.21
C SER A 147 -25.13 7.54 -5.66
N PHE A 148 -24.33 8.19 -6.46
CA PHE A 148 -23.70 9.47 -6.14
C PHE A 148 -24.00 10.48 -7.24
N LYS A 149 -23.94 11.76 -6.91
CA LYS A 149 -24.17 12.85 -7.86
C LYS A 149 -22.85 13.34 -8.42
N GLU A 150 -22.88 13.94 -9.62
CA GLU A 150 -21.69 14.50 -10.26
C GLU A 150 -21.03 15.62 -9.44
N ASP A 151 -21.79 16.34 -8.63
CA ASP A 151 -21.26 17.36 -7.73
C ASP A 151 -20.56 16.79 -6.49
N GLU A 152 -20.83 15.52 -6.14
CA GLU A 152 -20.10 14.80 -5.09
C GLU A 152 -18.77 14.23 -5.60
N PHE A 153 -18.80 13.57 -6.77
CA PHE A 153 -17.64 12.96 -7.39
C PHE A 153 -17.82 12.81 -8.91
N ASP A 154 -16.88 13.36 -9.70
CA ASP A 154 -16.88 13.27 -11.17
C ASP A 154 -16.23 11.95 -11.62
N PHE A 155 -17.05 10.94 -11.89
CA PHE A 155 -16.63 9.64 -12.42
C PHE A 155 -17.00 9.52 -13.91
N LYS A 156 -16.02 9.25 -14.76
CA LYS A 156 -16.20 9.12 -16.22
C LYS A 156 -15.57 7.84 -16.75
N ILE A 157 -16.23 7.24 -17.73
CA ILE A 157 -15.73 6.12 -18.51
C ILE A 157 -15.40 6.62 -19.91
N PHE A 158 -14.30 6.15 -20.47
CA PHE A 158 -13.84 6.49 -21.83
C PHE A 158 -13.73 5.22 -22.66
N ASP A 159 -14.09 5.31 -23.91
CA ASP A 159 -14.09 4.16 -24.84
C ASP A 159 -12.67 3.81 -25.33
N ASP A 160 -11.75 4.76 -25.26
CA ASP A 160 -10.36 4.56 -25.67
C ASP A 160 -9.35 5.26 -24.74
N PRO A 161 -8.12 4.72 -24.64
CA PRO A 161 -7.08 5.28 -23.78
C PRO A 161 -6.61 6.69 -24.17
N GLN A 162 -6.69 7.05 -25.47
CA GLN A 162 -6.23 8.36 -25.92
C GLN A 162 -7.17 9.47 -25.42
N THR A 163 -8.47 9.25 -25.51
CA THR A 163 -9.47 10.21 -25.00
C THR A 163 -9.34 10.40 -23.48
N LEU A 164 -9.07 9.31 -22.74
CA LEU A 164 -8.77 9.39 -21.32
C LEU A 164 -7.50 10.23 -21.07
N TYR A 165 -6.43 9.97 -21.80
CA TYR A 165 -5.17 10.71 -21.67
C TYR A 165 -5.36 12.22 -21.93
N ASP A 166 -6.08 12.58 -22.98
CA ASP A 166 -6.33 13.97 -23.34
C ASP A 166 -7.14 14.69 -22.27
N GLU A 167 -8.13 14.03 -21.66
CA GLU A 167 -8.90 14.61 -20.55
C GLU A 167 -8.04 14.77 -19.28
N ILE A 168 -7.20 13.80 -18.93
CA ILE A 168 -6.25 13.92 -17.82
C ILE A 168 -5.31 15.10 -18.05
N LYS A 169 -4.76 15.24 -19.25
CA LYS A 169 -3.89 16.37 -19.63
C LYS A 169 -4.62 17.70 -19.52
N ARG A 170 -5.86 17.77 -19.98
CA ARG A 170 -6.71 18.97 -19.87
C ARG A 170 -6.93 19.34 -18.41
N LYS A 171 -7.31 18.39 -17.53
CA LYS A 171 -7.51 18.63 -16.10
C LYS A 171 -6.21 19.06 -15.40
N ASP A 172 -5.10 18.42 -15.71
CA ASP A 172 -3.78 18.77 -15.16
C ASP A 172 -3.37 20.22 -15.50
N SER A 173 -3.71 20.71 -16.68
CA SER A 173 -3.43 22.09 -17.09
C SER A 173 -4.26 23.14 -16.34
N ILE A 174 -5.45 22.77 -15.86
CA ILE A 174 -6.35 23.66 -15.13
C ILE A 174 -5.98 23.71 -13.64
N ASP A 175 -5.79 22.55 -13.03
CA ASP A 175 -5.64 22.40 -11.57
C ASP A 175 -4.18 22.39 -11.08
N GLY A 176 -3.23 22.68 -11.95
CA GLY A 176 -1.83 22.88 -11.56
C GLY A 176 -1.11 21.59 -11.12
N GLN A 177 -1.14 20.54 -11.94
CA GLN A 177 -0.41 19.28 -11.73
C GLN A 177 -1.01 18.34 -10.67
N SER A 178 -2.32 18.32 -10.54
CA SER A 178 -3.03 17.43 -9.62
C SER A 178 -3.47 16.10 -10.26
N ALA A 179 -3.56 16.05 -11.61
CA ALA A 179 -4.02 14.85 -12.32
C ALA A 179 -2.91 13.83 -12.56
N ARG A 180 -3.26 12.54 -12.57
CA ARG A 180 -2.33 11.42 -12.82
C ARG A 180 -3.01 10.34 -13.64
N LEU A 181 -2.28 9.78 -14.61
CA LEU A 181 -2.66 8.55 -15.29
C LEU A 181 -1.99 7.37 -14.60
N THR A 182 -2.77 6.35 -14.23
CA THR A 182 -2.26 5.13 -13.62
C THR A 182 -2.81 3.92 -14.34
N ALA A 183 -2.02 2.84 -14.41
CA ALA A 183 -2.45 1.59 -15.00
C ALA A 183 -1.87 0.40 -14.22
N GLY A 184 -2.61 -0.71 -14.17
CA GLY A 184 -2.09 -1.99 -13.71
C GLY A 184 -1.29 -2.69 -14.82
N PHE A 185 -0.44 -3.66 -14.44
CA PHE A 185 0.23 -4.54 -15.38
C PHE A 185 -0.76 -5.55 -15.95
N CYS A 186 -1.23 -5.32 -17.18
CA CYS A 186 -2.15 -6.23 -17.86
C CYS A 186 -1.44 -7.06 -18.94
N TRP A 187 -0.28 -6.63 -19.42
CA TRP A 187 0.54 -7.31 -20.43
C TRP A 187 2.02 -7.09 -20.17
N PRO A 188 2.89 -7.85 -20.87
CA PRO A 188 4.33 -7.70 -20.75
C PRO A 188 4.77 -6.26 -20.98
N TRP A 189 5.72 -5.81 -20.19
CA TRP A 189 6.27 -4.49 -20.35
C TRP A 189 7.21 -4.46 -21.55
N SER A 190 6.92 -3.65 -22.56
CA SER A 190 7.85 -3.44 -23.67
C SER A 190 9.08 -2.69 -23.17
N SER A 191 10.26 -3.25 -23.41
CA SER A 191 11.55 -2.62 -23.09
C SER A 191 12.14 -1.82 -24.28
N SER A 192 11.55 -1.91 -25.47
CA SER A 192 11.99 -1.19 -26.65
C SER A 192 11.34 0.19 -26.72
N LEU A 193 12.17 1.17 -27.02
CA LEU A 193 11.73 2.52 -27.36
C LEU A 193 11.79 2.69 -28.88
N ASP A 194 10.86 3.44 -29.44
CA ASP A 194 10.91 3.85 -30.83
C ASP A 194 11.97 4.95 -31.08
N GLU A 195 12.08 5.42 -32.32
CA GLU A 195 13.05 6.45 -32.72
C GLU A 195 12.81 7.80 -32.02
N ASN A 196 11.62 8.02 -31.43
CA ASN A 196 11.25 9.23 -30.69
C ASN A 196 11.45 9.07 -29.17
N GLY A 197 11.85 7.88 -28.71
CA GLY A 197 12.01 7.57 -27.30
C GLY A 197 10.72 7.16 -26.59
N ASP A 198 9.65 6.86 -27.35
CA ASP A 198 8.39 6.35 -26.82
C ASP A 198 8.40 4.82 -26.78
N PHE A 199 7.69 4.24 -25.81
CA PHE A 199 7.56 2.78 -25.73
C PHE A 199 6.78 2.22 -26.93
N VAL A 200 7.39 1.27 -27.64
CA VAL A 200 6.73 0.58 -28.75
C VAL A 200 5.54 -0.21 -28.20
N LYS A 201 4.37 0.00 -28.80
CA LYS A 201 3.19 -0.83 -28.55
C LYS A 201 3.34 -2.09 -29.40
N ASP A 202 3.44 -3.25 -28.75
CA ASP A 202 3.32 -4.57 -29.40
C ASP A 202 1.86 -4.87 -29.74
#